data_6ef185959401233aa540be7aba167e9b
#
_entry.id   6ef185959401233aa540be7aba167e9b
#
_cell.length_a   1.000
_cell.length_b   1.000
_cell.length_c   1.000
_cell.angle_alpha   90.00
_cell.angle_beta   90.00
_cell.angle_gamma   90.00
#
_symmetry.space_group_name_H-M   'P 1'
#
loop_
_entity.id
_entity.type
_entity.pdbx_description
1 polymer ?
#
loop_
_entity_poly.entity_id
_entity_poly.type
_entity_poly.pdbx_seq_one_letter_code
_entity_poly.pdbx_strand_id
1 'polypeptide(L)'
;MKPIQRARLQTRCSRGFTLACDDDATIRVTALLPDLARITLLRGGEVRQKRSWSVPARGEFDTPWAGRARLDDSSWPAVSLELTATEAELNLATEAMRLTVRLDPLRMNWALSDGTTFASDREIQPYFLGQKTHAFRHAMARRPGDRYYGAGDKTGPLDLYGRRLRCAMRDSLGYDPQRGDPLYKNWPLLIVRDGPSGVSHGIFYDNGPEGCFDLGCEHDNYFGRYRYYEAEDGDLDFYLFVGPRLQDVTPKFLALTGRTALPPRWSLGFAQTAMGLADAPDAQAQIRGVIEKAREHEIPLSAFHFGSGYTSIGPKRYVFTWNFRKFPEPKALMRDFAEAGVKVVANVKPCLLDDHPQYRDVAARGAFIAGAAAEAPLKSQFWDGEGAHLDFTNPAAIRWWQEGLTNELLGYGVDAGWNDNNEYGLWDDEATSAGFGEPTPLSLLRPVQALLMTRATREAQLAAKPRERPFTVTRAGGPGIQRYAQTWSGDNTTGWDSLKWNLRTGLGMSLSGLYNIGHDIGGFAGPTPDPELLIRWTQAGVLHPRFLMNS
;
A
#
# COMPACT_ATOMS: atom_id res chain seq x y z
N MET A 1 -9.33 6.01 25.27
CA MET A 1 -10.23 6.66 24.28
C MET A 1 -11.57 6.93 24.92
N LYS A 2 -12.26 8.01 24.50
CA LYS A 2 -13.59 8.40 24.97
C LYS A 2 -14.60 8.22 23.84
N PRO A 3 -15.80 7.66 24.11
CA PRO A 3 -16.82 7.50 23.08
C PRO A 3 -17.50 8.83 22.76
N ILE A 4 -17.85 9.02 21.48
CA ILE A 4 -18.82 10.02 21.02
C ILE A 4 -20.21 9.38 21.16
N GLN A 5 -21.10 10.03 21.91
CA GLN A 5 -22.42 9.45 22.19
C GLN A 5 -23.55 10.21 21.53
N ARG A 6 -23.41 11.52 21.39
CA ARG A 6 -24.49 12.41 20.91
C ARG A 6 -24.01 13.28 19.78
N ALA A 7 -24.96 13.59 18.92
CA ALA A 7 -24.77 14.53 17.84
C ALA A 7 -26.03 15.39 17.64
N ARG A 8 -25.86 16.53 17.02
CA ARG A 8 -26.95 17.38 16.54
C ARG A 8 -26.63 17.90 15.14
N LEU A 9 -27.65 18.08 14.32
CA LEU A 9 -27.46 18.68 13.00
C LEU A 9 -26.92 20.12 13.18
N GLN A 10 -25.78 20.40 12.54
CA GLN A 10 -25.15 21.70 12.54
C GLN A 10 -25.44 22.48 11.26
N THR A 11 -25.13 21.86 10.10
CA THR A 11 -25.36 22.48 8.78
C THR A 11 -25.82 21.45 7.76
N ARG A 12 -26.54 21.93 6.74
CA ARG A 12 -26.87 21.17 5.52
C ARG A 12 -26.11 21.77 4.34
N CYS A 13 -25.71 20.94 3.42
CA CYS A 13 -25.12 21.36 2.16
C CYS A 13 -25.67 20.54 0.98
N SER A 14 -25.34 20.94 -0.23
CA SER A 14 -25.83 20.28 -1.46
C SER A 14 -25.39 18.81 -1.59
N ARG A 15 -24.41 18.35 -0.80
CA ARG A 15 -23.87 16.98 -0.85
C ARG A 15 -24.07 16.20 0.44
N GLY A 16 -24.72 16.76 1.45
CA GLY A 16 -24.91 16.09 2.74
C GLY A 16 -25.08 17.05 3.90
N PHE A 17 -24.42 16.77 5.01
CA PHE A 17 -24.61 17.51 6.25
C PHE A 17 -23.38 17.41 7.18
N THR A 18 -23.39 18.28 8.18
CA THR A 18 -22.40 18.28 9.28
C THR A 18 -23.14 18.12 10.60
N LEU A 19 -22.59 17.32 11.50
CA LEU A 19 -23.07 17.09 12.84
C LEU A 19 -22.10 17.69 13.84
N ALA A 20 -22.56 18.49 14.78
CA ALA A 20 -21.80 18.80 15.99
C ALA A 20 -21.96 17.66 16.99
N CYS A 21 -20.87 17.15 17.50
CA CYS A 21 -20.80 16.01 18.41
C CYS A 21 -20.25 16.41 19.79
N ASP A 22 -20.24 15.47 20.72
CA ASP A 22 -19.55 15.63 22.02
C ASP A 22 -18.05 15.93 21.78
N ASP A 23 -17.40 16.54 22.80
CA ASP A 23 -15.95 16.79 22.85
C ASP A 23 -15.39 17.63 21.66
N ASP A 24 -16.12 18.64 21.23
CA ASP A 24 -15.76 19.54 20.12
C ASP A 24 -15.45 18.78 18.81
N ALA A 25 -16.03 17.59 18.68
CA ALA A 25 -15.93 16.82 17.45
C ALA A 25 -17.05 17.19 16.48
N THR A 26 -16.74 17.09 15.19
CA THR A 26 -17.69 17.32 14.10
C THR A 26 -17.62 16.15 13.14
N ILE A 27 -18.78 15.60 12.77
CA ILE A 27 -18.86 14.59 11.71
C ILE A 27 -19.42 15.24 10.45
N ARG A 28 -18.67 15.19 9.37
CA ARG A 28 -19.10 15.58 8.02
C ARG A 28 -19.47 14.35 7.22
N VAL A 29 -20.69 14.29 6.70
CA VAL A 29 -21.16 13.26 5.78
C VAL A 29 -21.32 13.88 4.41
N THR A 30 -20.69 13.30 3.39
CA THR A 30 -20.69 13.79 2.00
C THR A 30 -21.02 12.65 1.05
N ALA A 31 -22.11 12.75 0.29
CA ALA A 31 -22.37 11.87 -0.84
C ALA A 31 -21.50 12.32 -2.03
N LEU A 32 -20.58 11.46 -2.46
CA LEU A 32 -19.66 11.72 -3.58
C LEU A 32 -20.21 11.15 -4.89
N LEU A 33 -20.89 10.01 -4.80
CA LEU A 33 -21.65 9.35 -5.88
C LEU A 33 -22.93 8.78 -5.27
N PRO A 34 -23.91 8.36 -6.08
CA PRO A 34 -25.11 7.73 -5.54
C PRO A 34 -24.86 6.51 -4.64
N ASP A 35 -23.74 5.81 -4.89
CA ASP A 35 -23.33 4.57 -4.22
C ASP A 35 -22.01 4.70 -3.43
N LEU A 36 -21.54 5.94 -3.21
CA LEU A 36 -20.31 6.26 -2.48
C LEU A 36 -20.52 7.47 -1.56
N ALA A 37 -20.31 7.27 -0.28
CA ALA A 37 -20.29 8.34 0.73
C ALA A 37 -18.94 8.42 1.42
N ARG A 38 -18.58 9.62 1.86
CA ARG A 38 -17.43 9.90 2.70
C ARG A 38 -17.91 10.40 4.06
N ILE A 39 -17.31 9.87 5.11
CA ILE A 39 -17.55 10.26 6.49
C ILE A 39 -16.23 10.70 7.09
N THR A 40 -16.15 11.97 7.48
CA THR A 40 -14.95 12.55 8.08
C THR A 40 -15.25 13.07 9.48
N LEU A 41 -14.51 12.61 10.46
CA LEU A 41 -14.58 13.12 11.82
C LEU A 41 -13.46 14.15 12.01
N LEU A 42 -13.85 15.38 12.32
CA LEU A 42 -12.96 16.52 12.57
C LEU A 42 -12.87 16.75 14.08
N ARG A 43 -11.67 17.06 14.56
CA ARG A 43 -11.43 17.48 15.95
C ARG A 43 -11.17 18.99 15.95
N GLY A 44 -11.95 19.76 16.71
CA GLY A 44 -11.85 21.23 16.65
C GLY A 44 -12.07 21.80 15.23
N GLY A 45 -12.82 21.10 14.37
CA GLY A 45 -13.06 21.52 12.99
C GLY A 45 -11.95 21.19 11.98
N GLU A 46 -10.88 20.51 12.37
CA GLU A 46 -9.70 20.25 11.54
C GLU A 46 -9.39 18.75 11.39
N VAL A 47 -8.65 18.41 10.32
CA VAL A 47 -8.01 17.11 10.13
C VAL A 47 -6.55 17.17 10.58
N ARG A 48 -6.04 16.08 11.12
CA ARG A 48 -4.64 15.91 11.52
C ARG A 48 -3.72 15.90 10.31
N GLN A 49 -4.10 15.19 9.25
CA GLN A 49 -3.37 15.09 8.00
C GLN A 49 -4.09 15.89 6.90
N LYS A 50 -3.57 17.05 6.55
CA LYS A 50 -4.23 17.99 5.61
C LYS A 50 -4.21 17.55 4.15
N ARG A 51 -3.38 16.57 3.81
CA ARG A 51 -3.19 16.08 2.44
C ARG A 51 -3.52 14.59 2.31
N SER A 52 -3.99 14.17 1.14
CA SER A 52 -4.15 12.77 0.76
C SER A 52 -3.39 12.48 -0.54
N TRP A 53 -2.70 11.34 -0.57
CA TRP A 53 -2.02 10.78 -1.74
C TRP A 53 -2.71 9.52 -2.26
N SER A 54 -3.60 8.95 -1.44
CA SER A 54 -4.35 7.74 -1.81
C SER A 54 -5.48 8.03 -2.79
N VAL A 55 -6.16 9.18 -2.64
CA VAL A 55 -7.34 9.54 -3.40
C VAL A 55 -7.05 10.74 -4.30
N PRO A 56 -6.83 10.54 -5.62
CA PRO A 56 -6.68 11.64 -6.58
C PRO A 56 -7.99 12.41 -6.79
N ALA A 57 -7.91 13.57 -7.42
CA ALA A 57 -9.10 14.26 -7.92
C ALA A 57 -9.81 13.36 -8.95
N ARG A 58 -11.14 13.42 -8.98
CA ARG A 58 -11.90 12.53 -9.85
C ARG A 58 -11.58 12.76 -11.32
N GLY A 59 -11.26 11.69 -12.03
CA GLY A 59 -10.84 11.73 -13.42
C GLY A 59 -9.32 11.87 -13.62
N GLU A 60 -8.59 12.24 -12.60
CA GLU A 60 -7.14 12.32 -12.65
C GLU A 60 -6.49 10.95 -12.41
N PHE A 61 -5.35 10.73 -13.07
CA PHE A 61 -4.56 9.52 -12.85
C PHE A 61 -3.88 9.56 -11.47
N ASP A 62 -3.47 10.75 -11.03
CA ASP A 62 -2.61 10.93 -9.88
C ASP A 62 -2.96 12.17 -9.05
N THR A 63 -2.37 12.26 -7.86
CA THR A 63 -2.40 13.46 -7.03
C THR A 63 -1.25 14.40 -7.41
N PRO A 64 -1.30 15.70 -7.08
CA PRO A 64 -0.08 16.53 -7.03
C PRO A 64 1.01 15.86 -6.18
N TRP A 65 2.28 16.17 -6.43
CA TRP A 65 3.39 15.64 -5.61
C TRP A 65 3.20 15.92 -4.11
N ALA A 66 2.77 17.13 -3.78
CA ALA A 66 2.48 17.53 -2.40
C ALA A 66 1.16 16.96 -1.85
N GLY A 67 0.53 16.03 -2.56
CA GLY A 67 -0.79 15.51 -2.21
C GLY A 67 -1.94 16.47 -2.58
N ARG A 68 -3.15 15.96 -2.56
CA ARG A 68 -4.38 16.73 -2.73
C ARG A 68 -4.87 17.23 -1.36
N ALA A 69 -5.44 18.43 -1.28
CA ALA A 69 -6.12 18.88 -0.07
C ALA A 69 -7.18 17.85 0.35
N ARG A 70 -7.06 17.30 1.56
CA ARG A 70 -7.87 16.15 2.01
C ARG A 70 -9.37 16.43 1.94
N LEU A 71 -9.80 17.61 2.38
CA LEU A 71 -11.22 17.97 2.45
C LEU A 71 -11.78 18.57 1.15
N ASP A 72 -10.98 18.66 0.09
CA ASP A 72 -11.44 19.15 -1.20
C ASP A 72 -12.23 18.09 -1.97
N ASP A 73 -13.53 18.29 -2.07
CA ASP A 73 -14.46 17.43 -2.80
C ASP A 73 -14.96 18.09 -4.11
N SER A 74 -14.32 19.17 -4.58
CA SER A 74 -14.77 19.97 -5.73
C SER A 74 -14.76 19.20 -7.06
N SER A 75 -13.86 18.22 -7.22
CA SER A 75 -13.78 17.39 -8.43
C SER A 75 -14.91 16.38 -8.57
N TRP A 76 -15.69 16.14 -7.53
CA TRP A 76 -16.80 15.19 -7.56
C TRP A 76 -18.07 15.84 -8.13
N PRO A 77 -18.91 15.10 -8.89
CA PRO A 77 -20.14 15.63 -9.46
C PRO A 77 -21.15 15.98 -8.38
N ALA A 78 -22.12 16.78 -8.73
CA ALA A 78 -23.32 16.92 -7.91
C ALA A 78 -24.07 15.58 -7.85
N VAL A 79 -24.57 15.24 -6.67
CA VAL A 79 -25.39 14.03 -6.43
C VAL A 79 -26.80 14.48 -6.08
N SER A 80 -27.79 13.94 -6.79
CA SER A 80 -29.19 14.10 -6.39
C SER A 80 -29.38 13.36 -5.06
N LEU A 81 -29.80 14.07 -4.03
CA LEU A 81 -30.07 13.50 -2.72
C LEU A 81 -31.25 14.15 -2.06
N GLU A 82 -31.96 13.39 -1.24
CA GLU A 82 -33.00 13.85 -0.34
C GLU A 82 -32.48 13.79 1.09
N LEU A 83 -32.64 14.87 1.85
CA LEU A 83 -32.25 14.96 3.25
C LEU A 83 -33.47 15.37 4.11
N THR A 84 -33.91 14.44 4.94
CA THR A 84 -34.96 14.69 5.94
C THR A 84 -34.36 14.65 7.34
N ALA A 85 -34.90 15.42 8.27
CA ALA A 85 -34.41 15.53 9.62
C ALA A 85 -35.54 15.68 10.62
N THR A 86 -35.47 14.95 11.71
CA THR A 86 -36.25 15.12 12.94
C THR A 86 -35.32 15.50 14.09
N GLU A 87 -35.82 15.67 15.28
CA GLU A 87 -35.00 15.87 16.49
C GLU A 87 -34.16 14.65 16.85
N ALA A 88 -34.59 13.44 16.47
CA ALA A 88 -33.94 12.18 16.84
C ALA A 88 -33.11 11.58 15.70
N GLU A 89 -33.41 11.90 14.44
CA GLU A 89 -32.88 11.15 13.30
C GLU A 89 -32.73 12.01 12.04
N LEU A 90 -31.69 11.71 11.26
CA LEU A 90 -31.46 12.24 9.93
C LEU A 90 -31.50 11.09 8.91
N ASN A 91 -32.13 11.31 7.76
CA ASN A 91 -32.13 10.38 6.64
C ASN A 91 -31.61 11.08 5.40
N LEU A 92 -30.53 10.55 4.83
CA LEU A 92 -29.99 10.95 3.54
C LEU A 92 -30.22 9.81 2.55
N ALA A 93 -30.92 10.09 1.47
CA ALA A 93 -31.21 9.14 0.41
C ALA A 93 -30.62 9.61 -0.92
N THR A 94 -30.02 8.70 -1.65
CA THR A 94 -29.63 8.83 -3.06
C THR A 94 -30.39 7.79 -3.88
N GLU A 95 -30.19 7.74 -5.19
CA GLU A 95 -30.81 6.71 -6.03
C GLU A 95 -30.34 5.28 -5.72
N ALA A 96 -29.15 5.10 -5.11
CA ALA A 96 -28.55 3.79 -4.85
C ALA A 96 -28.57 3.38 -3.38
N MET A 97 -28.50 4.31 -2.44
CA MET A 97 -28.40 3.99 -1.02
C MET A 97 -29.08 5.00 -0.11
N ARG A 98 -29.34 4.55 1.11
CA ARG A 98 -29.88 5.35 2.21
C ARG A 98 -28.96 5.27 3.41
N LEU A 99 -28.72 6.42 4.04
CA LEU A 99 -28.07 6.53 5.33
C LEU A 99 -29.05 7.08 6.35
N THR A 100 -29.30 6.33 7.40
CA THR A 100 -30.06 6.78 8.57
C THR A 100 -29.08 7.05 9.70
N VAL A 101 -29.10 8.26 10.26
CA VAL A 101 -28.27 8.65 11.41
C VAL A 101 -29.19 8.92 12.59
N ARG A 102 -29.10 8.07 13.59
CA ARG A 102 -29.67 8.33 14.91
C ARG A 102 -28.74 9.26 15.69
N LEU A 103 -29.28 10.28 16.35
CA LEU A 103 -28.50 11.35 16.97
C LEU A 103 -28.15 11.09 18.43
N ASP A 104 -28.99 10.35 19.16
CA ASP A 104 -28.78 9.96 20.56
C ASP A 104 -29.36 8.55 20.83
N PRO A 105 -28.55 7.53 21.11
CA PRO A 105 -27.09 7.49 20.90
C PRO A 105 -26.72 7.58 19.42
N LEU A 106 -25.61 8.28 19.12
CA LEU A 106 -25.12 8.45 17.75
C LEU A 106 -24.86 7.10 17.09
N ARG A 107 -25.47 6.87 15.92
CA ARG A 107 -25.33 5.63 15.15
C ARG A 107 -25.70 5.84 13.69
N MET A 108 -24.97 5.20 12.80
CA MET A 108 -25.24 5.20 11.36
C MET A 108 -25.68 3.83 10.85
N ASN A 109 -26.74 3.79 10.05
CA ASN A 109 -27.23 2.58 9.38
C ASN A 109 -27.31 2.82 7.87
N TRP A 110 -26.86 1.84 7.11
CA TRP A 110 -26.75 1.90 5.66
C TRP A 110 -27.67 0.85 5.01
N ALA A 111 -28.44 1.28 4.04
CA ALA A 111 -29.33 0.42 3.27
C ALA A 111 -29.24 0.75 1.76
N LEU A 112 -29.62 -0.18 0.91
CA LEU A 112 -29.91 0.09 -0.49
C LEU A 112 -31.15 0.99 -0.61
N SER A 113 -31.40 1.55 -1.79
CA SER A 113 -32.57 2.39 -2.04
C SER A 113 -33.92 1.68 -1.80
N ASP A 114 -33.94 0.34 -1.94
CA ASP A 114 -35.12 -0.51 -1.63
C ASP A 114 -35.33 -0.77 -0.12
N GLY A 115 -34.45 -0.28 0.73
CA GLY A 115 -34.50 -0.47 2.17
C GLY A 115 -33.71 -1.67 2.72
N THR A 116 -33.08 -2.49 1.86
CA THR A 116 -32.26 -3.64 2.26
C THR A 116 -31.03 -3.17 3.03
N THR A 117 -31.01 -3.34 4.36
CA THR A 117 -29.87 -2.95 5.21
C THR A 117 -28.67 -3.86 4.95
N PHE A 118 -27.49 -3.26 4.74
CA PHE A 118 -26.25 -4.00 4.46
C PHE A 118 -25.08 -3.65 5.40
N ALA A 119 -25.14 -2.53 6.12
CA ALA A 119 -24.12 -2.15 7.10
C ALA A 119 -24.75 -1.33 8.23
N SER A 120 -24.19 -1.44 9.41
CA SER A 120 -24.57 -0.62 10.56
C SER A 120 -23.40 -0.43 11.50
N ASP A 121 -23.38 0.71 12.15
CA ASP A 121 -22.56 0.91 13.33
C ASP A 121 -22.95 -0.03 14.45
N ARG A 122 -22.04 -0.25 15.40
CA ARG A 122 -22.36 -0.88 16.68
C ARG A 122 -23.48 -0.09 17.37
N GLU A 123 -24.35 -0.79 18.09
CA GLU A 123 -25.59 -0.19 18.61
C GLU A 123 -25.35 0.97 19.56
N ILE A 124 -24.32 0.90 20.37
CA ILE A 124 -23.89 1.96 21.27
C ILE A 124 -22.39 2.20 21.14
N GLN A 125 -21.98 3.46 21.27
CA GLN A 125 -20.56 3.88 21.25
C GLN A 125 -19.79 3.38 20.00
N PRO A 126 -20.23 3.70 18.78
CA PRO A 126 -19.51 3.28 17.58
C PRO A 126 -18.20 4.03 17.36
N TYR A 127 -18.06 5.25 17.86
CA TYR A 127 -16.93 6.14 17.63
C TYR A 127 -16.20 6.45 18.90
N PHE A 128 -14.88 6.28 18.91
CA PHE A 128 -14.01 6.62 20.04
C PHE A 128 -12.87 7.52 19.57
N LEU A 129 -12.52 8.51 20.40
CA LEU A 129 -11.38 9.39 20.21
C LEU A 129 -10.42 9.32 21.39
N GLY A 130 -9.12 9.35 21.10
CA GLY A 130 -8.07 9.53 22.10
C GLY A 130 -8.20 10.89 22.78
N GLN A 131 -8.07 10.95 24.11
CA GLN A 131 -8.16 12.22 24.86
C GLN A 131 -6.87 13.03 24.82
N LYS A 132 -5.73 12.33 24.82
CA LYS A 132 -4.38 12.92 24.79
C LYS A 132 -3.59 12.59 23.53
N THR A 133 -4.15 11.77 22.67
CA THR A 133 -3.55 11.30 21.42
C THR A 133 -4.53 11.50 20.28
N HIS A 134 -4.07 11.33 19.05
CA HIS A 134 -4.93 11.33 17.86
C HIS A 134 -5.48 9.94 17.51
N ALA A 135 -5.33 8.96 18.40
CA ALA A 135 -5.92 7.63 18.22
C ALA A 135 -7.45 7.70 18.06
N PHE A 136 -8.00 6.77 17.31
CA PHE A 136 -9.44 6.63 17.14
C PHE A 136 -9.85 5.17 16.94
N ARG A 137 -11.13 4.87 17.18
CA ARG A 137 -11.75 3.58 16.85
C ARG A 137 -13.13 3.81 16.24
N HIS A 138 -13.44 3.06 15.20
CA HIS A 138 -14.78 2.96 14.60
C HIS A 138 -15.27 1.52 14.71
N ALA A 139 -16.33 1.31 15.49
CA ALA A 139 -16.93 0.00 15.76
C ALA A 139 -18.24 -0.17 15.00
N MET A 140 -18.35 -1.26 14.25
CA MET A 140 -19.53 -1.61 13.46
C MET A 140 -20.13 -2.93 13.93
N ALA A 141 -21.41 -3.12 13.72
CA ALA A 141 -22.07 -4.39 13.98
C ALA A 141 -21.48 -5.51 13.11
N ARG A 142 -21.36 -6.70 13.68
CA ARG A 142 -20.98 -7.93 12.99
C ARG A 142 -22.21 -8.85 12.96
N ARG A 143 -22.70 -9.11 11.78
CA ARG A 143 -23.95 -9.85 11.57
C ARG A 143 -23.67 -11.35 11.31
N PRO A 144 -24.57 -12.24 11.67
CA PRO A 144 -24.40 -13.66 11.40
C PRO A 144 -24.20 -13.94 9.91
N GLY A 145 -23.18 -14.71 9.55
CA GLY A 145 -22.88 -15.05 8.15
C GLY A 145 -22.07 -14.01 7.39
N ASP A 146 -21.66 -12.88 8.04
CA ASP A 146 -20.73 -11.93 7.44
C ASP A 146 -19.44 -12.60 6.98
N ARG A 147 -18.91 -12.14 5.83
CA ARG A 147 -17.61 -12.53 5.29
C ARG A 147 -16.77 -11.28 5.03
N TYR A 148 -15.47 -11.40 5.27
CA TYR A 148 -14.54 -10.27 5.19
C TYR A 148 -13.40 -10.56 4.25
N TYR A 149 -13.07 -9.59 3.39
CA TYR A 149 -12.01 -9.67 2.38
C TYR A 149 -11.24 -8.36 2.32
N GLY A 150 -10.19 -8.31 1.52
CA GLY A 150 -9.40 -7.08 1.33
C GLY A 150 -8.17 -7.04 2.22
N ALA A 151 -7.90 -5.90 2.81
CA ALA A 151 -6.76 -5.62 3.71
C ALA A 151 -5.35 -5.85 3.10
N GLY A 152 -5.22 -5.95 1.77
CA GLY A 152 -3.92 -6.08 1.09
C GLY A 152 -3.32 -7.49 1.15
N ASP A 153 -2.04 -7.57 1.53
CA ASP A 153 -1.23 -8.79 1.56
C ASP A 153 -1.38 -9.56 2.88
N LYS A 154 -2.56 -10.07 3.16
CA LYS A 154 -2.82 -10.86 4.37
C LYS A 154 -2.60 -12.35 4.14
N THR A 155 -1.92 -12.99 5.09
CA THR A 155 -1.71 -14.45 5.10
C THR A 155 -2.97 -15.22 5.49
N GLY A 156 -2.95 -16.54 5.31
CA GLY A 156 -4.01 -17.44 5.77
C GLY A 156 -5.25 -17.47 4.89
N PRO A 157 -6.44 -17.69 5.47
CA PRO A 157 -7.67 -17.88 4.69
C PRO A 157 -8.09 -16.60 3.97
N LEU A 158 -8.75 -16.76 2.80
CA LEU A 158 -9.27 -15.66 2.01
C LEU A 158 -10.36 -14.88 2.76
N ASP A 159 -11.25 -15.59 3.47
CA ASP A 159 -12.19 -14.98 4.40
C ASP A 159 -11.49 -14.66 5.72
N LEU A 160 -11.43 -13.38 6.02
CA LEU A 160 -10.71 -12.85 7.18
C LEU A 160 -11.52 -12.87 8.49
N TYR A 161 -12.69 -13.49 8.49
CA TYR A 161 -13.57 -13.58 9.66
C TYR A 161 -12.85 -14.14 10.90
N GLY A 162 -13.08 -13.51 12.06
CA GLY A 162 -12.50 -13.93 13.34
C GLY A 162 -11.02 -13.60 13.50
N ARG A 163 -10.44 -12.76 12.66
CA ARG A 163 -9.03 -12.38 12.74
C ARG A 163 -8.85 -10.94 13.23
N ARG A 164 -7.71 -10.69 13.88
CA ARG A 164 -7.18 -9.34 14.11
C ARG A 164 -6.02 -9.14 13.16
N LEU A 165 -6.03 -8.06 12.39
CA LEU A 165 -5.12 -7.82 11.28
C LEU A 165 -4.56 -6.41 11.34
N ARG A 166 -3.23 -6.28 11.35
CA ARG A 166 -2.58 -4.99 11.39
C ARG A 166 -2.51 -4.35 9.99
N CYS A 167 -2.85 -3.08 9.92
CA CYS A 167 -2.58 -2.21 8.77
C CYS A 167 -1.25 -1.50 9.05
N ALA A 168 -0.16 -2.13 8.62
CA ALA A 168 1.21 -1.65 8.86
C ALA A 168 2.14 -2.23 7.79
N MET A 169 3.29 -1.61 7.58
CA MET A 169 4.36 -2.12 6.72
C MET A 169 5.50 -2.63 7.59
N ARG A 170 5.94 -3.86 7.34
CA ARG A 170 7.07 -4.50 8.03
C ARG A 170 7.92 -5.28 7.05
N ASP A 171 9.22 -5.29 7.29
CA ASP A 171 10.11 -6.28 6.67
C ASP A 171 9.92 -7.63 7.38
N SER A 172 9.09 -8.47 6.79
CA SER A 172 8.64 -9.73 7.39
C SER A 172 9.34 -10.91 6.71
N LEU A 173 10.68 -10.87 6.67
CA LEU A 173 11.51 -11.92 6.09
C LEU A 173 11.14 -13.31 6.64
N GLY A 174 10.83 -14.24 5.76
CA GLY A 174 10.51 -15.61 6.13
C GLY A 174 9.21 -15.77 6.93
N TYR A 175 8.20 -14.95 6.65
CA TYR A 175 6.93 -14.94 7.37
C TYR A 175 6.21 -16.29 7.34
N ASP A 176 5.47 -16.59 8.41
CA ASP A 176 4.53 -17.71 8.44
C ASP A 176 3.42 -17.48 7.40
N PRO A 177 3.27 -18.35 6.38
CA PRO A 177 2.32 -18.13 5.29
C PRO A 177 0.85 -18.25 5.70
N GLN A 178 0.56 -18.78 6.87
CA GLN A 178 -0.80 -18.93 7.41
C GLN A 178 -1.15 -17.86 8.45
N ARG A 179 -0.18 -17.39 9.24
CA ARG A 179 -0.43 -16.58 10.45
C ARG A 179 0.35 -15.27 10.48
N GLY A 180 1.37 -15.09 9.63
CA GLY A 180 2.22 -13.90 9.62
C GLY A 180 1.40 -12.63 9.37
N ASP A 181 1.49 -11.66 10.28
CA ASP A 181 0.86 -10.35 10.17
C ASP A 181 1.54 -9.36 11.14
N PRO A 182 1.88 -8.15 10.69
CA PRO A 182 1.69 -7.61 9.35
C PRO A 182 2.75 -8.09 8.35
N LEU A 183 2.47 -7.88 7.05
CA LEU A 183 3.43 -8.01 5.99
C LEU A 183 3.88 -6.62 5.49
N TYR A 184 3.96 -6.41 4.18
CA TYR A 184 4.65 -5.27 3.57
C TYR A 184 3.73 -4.09 3.21
N LYS A 185 2.40 -4.25 3.34
CA LYS A 185 1.44 -3.23 2.91
C LYS A 185 0.55 -2.74 4.04
N ASN A 186 0.48 -1.41 4.18
CA ASN A 186 -0.56 -0.76 4.97
C ASN A 186 -1.78 -0.54 4.07
N TRP A 187 -2.82 -1.38 4.21
CA TRP A 187 -3.95 -1.39 3.28
C TRP A 187 -5.29 -1.37 4.02
N PRO A 188 -5.74 -0.21 4.53
CA PRO A 188 -6.93 -0.09 5.37
C PRO A 188 -8.24 -0.11 4.55
N LEU A 189 -8.40 -1.14 3.72
CA LEU A 189 -9.60 -1.45 2.96
C LEU A 189 -10.22 -2.74 3.48
N LEU A 190 -11.46 -2.70 3.92
CA LEU A 190 -12.25 -3.88 4.25
C LEU A 190 -13.39 -4.03 3.24
N ILE A 191 -13.52 -5.22 2.67
CA ILE A 191 -14.65 -5.62 1.83
C ILE A 191 -15.50 -6.57 2.65
N VAL A 192 -16.77 -6.26 2.77
CA VAL A 192 -17.74 -7.02 3.55
C VAL A 192 -18.82 -7.58 2.62
N ARG A 193 -19.08 -8.88 2.73
CA ARG A 193 -20.31 -9.47 2.25
C ARG A 193 -21.23 -9.68 3.43
N ASP A 194 -22.26 -8.88 3.53
CA ASP A 194 -23.23 -8.94 4.60
C ASP A 194 -23.95 -10.29 4.62
N GLY A 195 -24.01 -10.92 5.77
CA GLY A 195 -24.59 -12.25 5.88
C GLY A 195 -26.07 -12.31 5.56
N PRO A 196 -26.92 -11.51 6.22
CA PRO A 196 -28.36 -11.55 6.03
C PRO A 196 -28.83 -11.11 4.65
N SER A 197 -28.31 -10.01 4.10
CA SER A 197 -28.74 -9.48 2.80
C SER A 197 -27.98 -10.06 1.60
N GLY A 198 -26.76 -10.57 1.83
CA GLY A 198 -25.84 -10.96 0.76
C GLY A 198 -25.21 -9.81 0.01
N VAL A 199 -25.57 -8.56 0.32
CA VAL A 199 -25.02 -7.36 -0.31
C VAL A 199 -23.56 -7.17 0.08
N SER A 200 -22.73 -6.82 -0.90
CA SER A 200 -21.32 -6.52 -0.65
C SER A 200 -21.07 -5.02 -0.64
N HIS A 201 -20.16 -4.58 0.22
CA HIS A 201 -19.75 -3.18 0.31
C HIS A 201 -18.28 -3.07 0.70
N GLY A 202 -17.66 -1.95 0.38
CA GLY A 202 -16.30 -1.63 0.80
C GLY A 202 -16.29 -0.48 1.79
N ILE A 203 -15.35 -0.55 2.74
CA ILE A 203 -15.02 0.55 3.65
C ILE A 203 -13.52 0.78 3.52
N PHE A 204 -13.14 1.96 3.05
CA PHE A 204 -11.76 2.38 2.94
C PHE A 204 -11.50 3.52 3.92
N TYR A 205 -10.56 3.32 4.84
CA TYR A 205 -10.07 4.36 5.74
C TYR A 205 -8.86 5.04 5.10
N ASP A 206 -9.00 6.32 4.70
CA ASP A 206 -7.88 7.09 4.16
C ASP A 206 -6.98 7.56 5.32
N ASN A 207 -6.25 6.62 5.90
CA ASN A 207 -5.41 6.85 7.06
C ASN A 207 -4.04 6.17 6.86
N GLY A 208 -2.95 6.96 6.91
CA GLY A 208 -1.57 6.49 6.74
C GLY A 208 -0.94 5.85 7.97
N PRO A 209 -1.20 6.33 9.20
CA PRO A 209 -0.73 5.70 10.43
C PRO A 209 -1.11 4.23 10.57
N GLU A 210 -0.37 3.55 11.44
CA GLU A 210 -0.66 2.16 11.74
C GLU A 210 -2.02 1.99 12.40
N GLY A 211 -2.70 0.94 12.01
CA GLY A 211 -4.01 0.60 12.52
C GLY A 211 -4.25 -0.90 12.57
N CYS A 212 -5.45 -1.25 12.96
CA CYS A 212 -5.84 -2.64 13.15
C CYS A 212 -7.32 -2.84 12.78
N PHE A 213 -7.60 -3.88 12.00
CA PHE A 213 -8.94 -4.45 11.92
C PHE A 213 -9.09 -5.56 12.94
N ASP A 214 -10.08 -5.49 13.82
CA ASP A 214 -10.58 -6.63 14.56
C ASP A 214 -11.90 -7.10 13.93
N LEU A 215 -11.89 -8.32 13.41
CA LEU A 215 -13.01 -8.89 12.67
C LEU A 215 -13.75 -9.95 13.49
N GLY A 216 -13.69 -9.82 14.81
CA GLY A 216 -14.39 -10.65 15.77
C GLY A 216 -13.48 -11.48 16.68
N CYS A 217 -12.22 -11.06 16.89
CA CYS A 217 -11.36 -11.60 17.94
C CYS A 217 -11.78 -11.09 19.32
N GLU A 218 -12.13 -9.81 19.42
CA GLU A 218 -12.58 -9.21 20.65
C GLU A 218 -14.03 -9.60 20.93
N HIS A 219 -14.28 -10.08 22.13
CA HIS A 219 -15.62 -10.47 22.62
C HIS A 219 -15.99 -9.62 23.83
N ASP A 220 -17.19 -9.06 23.77
CA ASP A 220 -17.76 -8.30 24.86
C ASP A 220 -19.23 -8.67 25.04
N ASN A 221 -19.60 -9.07 26.25
CA ASN A 221 -20.97 -9.50 26.56
C ASN A 221 -21.98 -8.32 26.61
N TYR A 222 -21.49 -7.09 26.74
CA TYR A 222 -22.34 -5.89 26.81
C TYR A 222 -22.68 -5.30 25.44
N PHE A 223 -21.76 -5.41 24.48
CA PHE A 223 -21.88 -4.76 23.18
C PHE A 223 -22.33 -5.68 22.03
N GLY A 224 -22.56 -6.95 22.33
CA GLY A 224 -22.95 -7.93 21.33
C GLY A 224 -21.82 -8.27 20.36
N ARG A 225 -22.16 -8.59 19.12
CA ARG A 225 -21.18 -8.94 18.08
C ARG A 225 -20.79 -7.71 17.28
N TYR A 226 -19.49 -7.35 17.31
CA TYR A 226 -18.96 -6.21 16.59
C TYR A 226 -17.63 -6.54 15.91
N ARG A 227 -17.22 -5.65 15.03
CA ARG A 227 -15.91 -5.51 14.42
C ARG A 227 -15.48 -4.06 14.51
N TYR A 228 -14.21 -3.77 14.43
CA TYR A 228 -13.76 -2.39 14.43
C TYR A 228 -12.50 -2.18 13.58
N TYR A 229 -12.29 -0.93 13.18
CA TYR A 229 -11.00 -0.41 12.78
C TYR A 229 -10.54 0.60 13.83
N GLU A 230 -9.29 0.49 14.24
CA GLU A 230 -8.66 1.48 15.10
C GLU A 230 -7.29 1.87 14.54
N ALA A 231 -6.84 3.10 14.84
CA ALA A 231 -5.52 3.58 14.51
C ALA A 231 -4.91 4.34 15.68
N GLU A 232 -3.58 4.32 15.74
CA GLU A 232 -2.80 4.95 16.81
C GLU A 232 -2.72 6.47 16.65
N ASP A 233 -2.84 6.98 15.40
CA ASP A 233 -2.81 8.40 15.04
C ASP A 233 -3.61 8.64 13.75
N GLY A 234 -3.78 9.89 13.35
CA GLY A 234 -4.41 10.31 12.10
C GLY A 234 -5.86 10.74 12.25
N ASP A 235 -6.65 10.45 11.22
CA ASP A 235 -8.03 10.90 11.10
C ASP A 235 -8.99 9.74 10.87
N LEU A 236 -10.15 9.78 11.53
CA LEU A 236 -11.26 8.93 11.14
C LEU A 236 -11.94 9.54 9.90
N ASP A 237 -11.41 9.17 8.76
CA ASP A 237 -11.86 9.61 7.44
C ASP A 237 -12.02 8.39 6.56
N PHE A 238 -13.27 8.00 6.31
CA PHE A 238 -13.53 6.78 5.57
C PHE A 238 -14.55 6.97 4.44
N TYR A 239 -14.40 6.14 3.44
CA TYR A 239 -15.29 6.03 2.29
C TYR A 239 -16.06 4.72 2.40
N LEU A 240 -17.39 4.78 2.35
CA LEU A 240 -18.25 3.62 2.24
C LEU A 240 -18.88 3.60 0.85
N PHE A 241 -18.73 2.48 0.17
CA PHE A 241 -19.27 2.28 -1.17
C PHE A 241 -19.94 0.91 -1.30
N VAL A 242 -21.11 0.87 -1.90
CA VAL A 242 -21.89 -0.35 -2.06
C VAL A 242 -21.75 -0.91 -3.47
N GLY A 243 -21.47 -2.22 -3.56
CA GLY A 243 -21.58 -2.99 -4.78
C GLY A 243 -22.45 -4.21 -4.46
N PRO A 244 -23.58 -4.45 -5.18
CA PRO A 244 -24.46 -5.54 -4.78
C PRO A 244 -23.74 -6.89 -4.73
N ARG A 245 -22.78 -7.11 -5.63
CA ARG A 245 -21.96 -8.32 -5.70
C ARG A 245 -20.52 -8.02 -5.26
N LEU A 246 -19.81 -9.04 -4.78
CA LEU A 246 -18.42 -8.92 -4.31
C LEU A 246 -17.48 -8.34 -5.39
N GLN A 247 -17.62 -8.78 -6.64
CA GLN A 247 -16.80 -8.29 -7.74
C GLN A 247 -17.05 -6.84 -8.14
N ASP A 248 -18.15 -6.22 -7.70
CA ASP A 248 -18.46 -4.82 -8.01
C ASP A 248 -17.76 -3.85 -7.05
N VAL A 249 -17.26 -4.34 -5.91
CA VAL A 249 -16.66 -3.50 -4.84
C VAL A 249 -15.26 -3.02 -5.22
N THR A 250 -14.38 -3.93 -5.66
CA THR A 250 -13.00 -3.58 -6.02
C THR A 250 -12.90 -2.53 -7.14
N PRO A 251 -13.68 -2.58 -8.25
CA PRO A 251 -13.70 -1.53 -9.26
C PRO A 251 -14.04 -0.13 -8.71
N LYS A 252 -14.93 -0.05 -7.70
CA LYS A 252 -15.28 1.22 -7.04
C LYS A 252 -14.13 1.76 -6.20
N PHE A 253 -13.44 0.89 -5.46
CA PHE A 253 -12.21 1.26 -4.76
C PHE A 253 -11.14 1.78 -5.71
N LEU A 254 -10.95 1.13 -6.86
CA LEU A 254 -10.00 1.58 -7.88
C LEU A 254 -10.44 2.86 -8.60
N ALA A 255 -11.74 3.10 -8.73
CA ALA A 255 -12.26 4.38 -9.22
C ALA A 255 -12.00 5.53 -8.24
N LEU A 256 -11.93 5.23 -6.94
CA LEU A 256 -11.61 6.18 -5.89
C LEU A 256 -10.09 6.43 -5.78
N THR A 257 -9.27 5.38 -5.79
CA THR A 257 -7.84 5.44 -5.46
C THR A 257 -6.90 5.37 -6.67
N GLY A 258 -7.47 5.28 -7.86
CA GLY A 258 -6.75 5.13 -9.11
C GLY A 258 -6.61 3.65 -9.56
N ARG A 259 -6.67 3.46 -10.87
CA ARG A 259 -6.61 2.13 -11.50
C ARG A 259 -5.22 1.54 -11.42
N THR A 260 -5.15 0.22 -11.39
CA THR A 260 -3.90 -0.53 -11.48
C THR A 260 -3.20 -0.25 -12.82
N ALA A 261 -1.89 0.03 -12.76
CA ALA A 261 -1.07 0.26 -13.94
C ALA A 261 -1.13 -0.93 -14.89
N LEU A 262 -1.33 -0.65 -16.17
CA LEU A 262 -1.22 -1.67 -17.21
C LEU A 262 0.27 -1.96 -17.47
N PRO A 263 0.77 -3.17 -17.13
CA PRO A 263 2.19 -3.47 -17.28
C PRO A 263 2.58 -3.69 -18.75
N PRO A 264 3.85 -3.57 -19.12
CA PRO A 264 4.34 -3.99 -20.42
C PRO A 264 4.21 -5.53 -20.56
N ARG A 265 3.97 -6.01 -21.78
CA ARG A 265 3.73 -7.44 -22.04
C ARG A 265 4.85 -8.35 -21.53
N TRP A 266 6.10 -7.94 -21.68
CA TRP A 266 7.26 -8.74 -21.26
C TRP A 266 7.27 -9.04 -19.75
N SER A 267 6.70 -8.17 -18.92
CA SER A 267 6.66 -8.36 -17.46
C SER A 267 5.67 -9.43 -16.99
N LEU A 268 4.84 -9.95 -17.91
CA LEU A 268 3.92 -11.05 -17.65
C LEU A 268 4.53 -12.42 -18.03
N GLY A 269 5.72 -12.42 -18.65
CA GLY A 269 6.46 -13.61 -18.98
C GLY A 269 7.32 -14.11 -17.81
N PHE A 270 8.00 -15.23 -18.02
CA PHE A 270 8.89 -15.81 -17.02
C PHE A 270 10.07 -14.87 -16.72
N ALA A 271 10.29 -14.62 -15.46
CA ALA A 271 11.43 -13.86 -14.95
C ALA A 271 12.23 -14.70 -13.95
N GLN A 272 13.54 -14.46 -13.92
CA GLN A 272 14.47 -15.11 -13.00
C GLN A 272 15.20 -14.06 -12.17
N THR A 273 15.41 -14.36 -10.89
CA THR A 273 16.39 -13.68 -10.04
C THR A 273 17.05 -14.70 -9.12
N ALA A 274 18.25 -14.40 -8.68
CA ALA A 274 18.91 -15.10 -7.59
C ALA A 274 19.89 -14.12 -6.93
N MET A 275 19.71 -13.90 -5.63
CA MET A 275 20.56 -12.96 -4.87
C MET A 275 22.03 -13.40 -4.93
N GLY A 276 22.32 -14.69 -4.77
CA GLY A 276 23.64 -15.26 -4.79
C GLY A 276 24.42 -15.02 -6.09
N LEU A 277 23.75 -14.93 -7.24
CA LEU A 277 24.43 -14.62 -8.50
C LEU A 277 25.00 -13.20 -8.52
N ALA A 278 24.27 -12.21 -8.00
CA ALA A 278 24.76 -10.84 -7.93
C ALA A 278 25.84 -10.65 -6.83
N ASP A 279 25.86 -11.52 -5.83
CA ASP A 279 26.87 -11.51 -4.76
C ASP A 279 28.14 -12.31 -5.09
N ALA A 280 28.11 -13.14 -6.13
CA ALA A 280 29.27 -13.95 -6.55
C ALA A 280 30.48 -13.09 -6.94
N PRO A 281 31.72 -13.55 -6.74
CA PRO A 281 32.93 -12.83 -7.15
C PRO A 281 33.01 -12.57 -8.66
N ASP A 282 32.49 -13.49 -9.46
CA ASP A 282 32.43 -13.47 -10.92
C ASP A 282 31.00 -13.25 -11.43
N ALA A 283 30.23 -12.42 -10.73
CA ALA A 283 28.79 -12.21 -10.93
C ALA A 283 28.41 -11.91 -12.39
N GLN A 284 29.19 -11.07 -13.08
CA GLN A 284 28.91 -10.76 -14.48
C GLN A 284 28.91 -12.00 -15.39
N ALA A 285 29.88 -12.91 -15.19
CA ALA A 285 29.97 -14.14 -15.98
C ALA A 285 28.83 -15.12 -15.63
N GLN A 286 28.53 -15.30 -14.35
CA GLN A 286 27.45 -16.19 -13.90
C GLN A 286 26.08 -15.70 -14.39
N ILE A 287 25.82 -14.39 -14.31
CA ILE A 287 24.56 -13.78 -14.77
C ILE A 287 24.44 -13.85 -16.30
N ARG A 288 25.54 -13.63 -17.05
CA ARG A 288 25.55 -13.87 -18.51
C ARG A 288 25.20 -15.32 -18.84
N GLY A 289 25.72 -16.27 -18.09
CA GLY A 289 25.41 -17.70 -18.22
C GLY A 289 23.93 -18.05 -18.05
N VAL A 290 23.13 -17.22 -17.38
CA VAL A 290 21.67 -17.41 -17.31
C VAL A 290 21.02 -17.33 -18.69
N ILE A 291 21.48 -16.42 -19.56
CA ILE A 291 20.98 -16.29 -20.92
C ILE A 291 21.28 -17.55 -21.73
N GLU A 292 22.52 -18.04 -21.60
CA GLU A 292 22.98 -19.24 -22.31
C GLU A 292 22.19 -20.48 -21.87
N LYS A 293 22.03 -20.67 -20.56
CA LYS A 293 21.23 -21.79 -20.01
C LYS A 293 19.77 -21.70 -20.41
N ALA A 294 19.17 -20.50 -20.38
CA ALA A 294 17.78 -20.34 -20.83
C ALA A 294 17.61 -20.74 -22.29
N ARG A 295 18.61 -20.41 -23.15
CA ARG A 295 18.59 -20.79 -24.56
C ARG A 295 18.83 -22.29 -24.75
N GLU A 296 19.80 -22.89 -24.05
CA GLU A 296 20.13 -24.32 -24.11
C GLU A 296 18.93 -25.19 -23.72
N HIS A 297 18.19 -24.78 -22.69
CA HIS A 297 17.04 -25.51 -22.18
C HIS A 297 15.69 -25.01 -22.74
N GLU A 298 15.69 -24.16 -23.77
CA GLU A 298 14.49 -23.61 -24.40
C GLU A 298 13.52 -22.93 -23.41
N ILE A 299 14.07 -22.31 -22.33
CA ILE A 299 13.27 -21.59 -21.32
C ILE A 299 12.95 -20.18 -21.85
N PRO A 300 11.66 -19.81 -21.96
CA PRO A 300 11.25 -18.51 -22.49
C PRO A 300 11.48 -17.37 -21.49
N LEU A 301 12.74 -17.05 -21.21
CA LEU A 301 13.12 -16.01 -20.27
C LEU A 301 12.75 -14.63 -20.83
N SER A 302 11.86 -13.90 -20.15
CA SER A 302 11.42 -12.56 -20.53
C SER A 302 12.14 -11.44 -19.79
N ALA A 303 12.54 -11.70 -18.53
CA ALA A 303 13.26 -10.72 -17.73
C ALA A 303 14.22 -11.39 -16.74
N PHE A 304 15.26 -10.63 -16.38
CA PHE A 304 16.15 -10.97 -15.28
C PHE A 304 16.16 -9.83 -14.25
N HIS A 305 15.96 -10.17 -12.97
CA HIS A 305 15.99 -9.20 -11.90
C HIS A 305 17.32 -9.29 -11.15
N PHE A 306 18.07 -8.19 -11.12
CA PHE A 306 19.31 -8.09 -10.35
C PHE A 306 18.99 -7.92 -8.86
N GLY A 307 19.50 -8.83 -8.04
CA GLY A 307 19.63 -8.62 -6.60
C GLY A 307 20.62 -7.49 -6.30
N SER A 308 20.53 -6.88 -5.11
CA SER A 308 21.31 -5.69 -4.73
C SER A 308 22.85 -5.88 -4.70
N GLY A 309 23.35 -7.11 -4.84
CA GLY A 309 24.79 -7.42 -4.82
C GLY A 309 25.61 -6.71 -5.90
N TYR A 310 25.00 -6.22 -6.98
CA TYR A 310 25.68 -5.44 -8.01
C TYR A 310 26.21 -4.10 -7.49
N THR A 311 25.63 -3.57 -6.40
CA THR A 311 26.03 -2.32 -5.75
C THR A 311 27.06 -2.52 -4.63
N SER A 312 27.45 -3.76 -4.34
CA SER A 312 28.31 -4.04 -3.17
C SER A 312 29.76 -3.64 -3.42
N ILE A 313 30.35 -2.87 -2.51
CA ILE A 313 31.77 -2.53 -2.44
C ILE A 313 32.28 -3.05 -1.11
N GLY A 314 33.17 -4.03 -1.14
CA GLY A 314 33.50 -4.81 0.06
C GLY A 314 32.25 -5.53 0.58
N PRO A 315 31.96 -5.48 1.89
CA PRO A 315 30.79 -6.13 2.48
C PRO A 315 29.51 -5.29 2.41
N LYS A 316 29.56 -4.03 1.96
CA LYS A 316 28.47 -3.06 2.03
C LYS A 316 27.87 -2.77 0.65
N ARG A 317 26.56 -2.51 0.61
CA ARG A 317 25.82 -2.13 -0.59
C ARG A 317 25.54 -0.62 -0.60
N TYR A 318 25.85 0.02 -1.73
CA TYR A 318 25.67 1.47 -1.91
C TYR A 318 24.77 1.72 -3.10
N VAL A 319 23.56 2.20 -2.85
CA VAL A 319 22.56 2.46 -3.90
C VAL A 319 23.14 3.39 -5.00
N PHE A 320 22.80 3.11 -6.26
CA PHE A 320 23.31 3.84 -7.42
C PHE A 320 24.84 3.83 -7.57
N THR A 321 25.45 2.68 -7.27
CA THR A 321 26.85 2.39 -7.59
C THR A 321 26.93 1.04 -8.32
N TRP A 322 28.09 0.79 -8.95
CA TRP A 322 28.40 -0.51 -9.54
C TRP A 322 29.67 -1.07 -8.93
N ASN A 323 29.65 -2.35 -8.60
CA ASN A 323 30.88 -3.07 -8.23
C ASN A 323 31.63 -3.50 -9.51
N PHE A 324 32.53 -2.66 -10.03
CA PHE A 324 33.29 -2.94 -11.24
C PHE A 324 34.27 -4.13 -11.13
N ARG A 325 34.51 -4.67 -9.94
CA ARG A 325 35.26 -5.93 -9.80
C ARG A 325 34.39 -7.14 -10.17
N LYS A 326 33.12 -7.14 -9.75
CA LYS A 326 32.15 -8.19 -10.04
C LYS A 326 31.49 -8.00 -11.42
N PHE A 327 31.36 -6.76 -11.85
CA PHE A 327 30.75 -6.32 -13.10
C PHE A 327 31.72 -5.40 -13.83
N PRO A 328 32.80 -5.95 -14.47
CA PRO A 328 33.82 -5.12 -15.15
C PRO A 328 33.25 -4.34 -16.32
N GLU A 329 32.23 -4.86 -17.00
CA GLU A 329 31.61 -4.25 -18.19
C GLU A 329 30.08 -4.30 -18.10
N PRO A 330 29.43 -3.58 -17.16
CA PRO A 330 27.99 -3.71 -16.96
C PRO A 330 27.18 -3.29 -18.19
N LYS A 331 27.62 -2.29 -18.95
CA LYS A 331 26.95 -1.88 -20.21
C LYS A 331 27.00 -2.97 -21.29
N ALA A 332 28.09 -3.74 -21.34
CA ALA A 332 28.19 -4.88 -22.26
C ALA A 332 27.19 -5.99 -21.84
N LEU A 333 27.15 -6.31 -20.56
CA LEU A 333 26.17 -7.27 -20.03
C LEU A 333 24.73 -6.86 -20.36
N MET A 334 24.38 -5.59 -20.20
CA MET A 334 23.02 -5.10 -20.56
C MET A 334 22.73 -5.24 -22.07
N ARG A 335 23.73 -5.03 -22.93
CA ARG A 335 23.57 -5.30 -24.37
C ARG A 335 23.33 -6.78 -24.65
N ASP A 336 24.06 -7.69 -24.00
CA ASP A 336 23.86 -9.13 -24.16
C ASP A 336 22.43 -9.55 -23.80
N PHE A 337 21.87 -9.00 -22.72
CA PHE A 337 20.46 -9.20 -22.35
C PHE A 337 19.50 -8.65 -23.39
N ALA A 338 19.74 -7.43 -23.88
CA ALA A 338 18.90 -6.79 -24.90
C ALA A 338 18.92 -7.56 -26.22
N GLU A 339 20.08 -8.05 -26.66
CA GLU A 339 20.24 -8.90 -27.86
C GLU A 339 19.56 -10.26 -27.71
N ALA A 340 19.49 -10.78 -26.48
CA ALA A 340 18.73 -11.98 -26.18
C ALA A 340 17.21 -11.73 -26.04
N GLY A 341 16.74 -10.47 -26.13
CA GLY A 341 15.35 -10.10 -25.95
C GLY A 341 14.87 -10.13 -24.50
N VAL A 342 15.80 -10.19 -23.54
CA VAL A 342 15.52 -10.28 -22.09
C VAL A 342 15.64 -8.90 -21.44
N LYS A 343 14.61 -8.51 -20.71
CA LYS A 343 14.58 -7.24 -19.97
C LYS A 343 15.28 -7.34 -18.62
N VAL A 344 15.85 -6.23 -18.16
CA VAL A 344 16.60 -6.18 -16.91
C VAL A 344 15.93 -5.23 -15.92
N VAL A 345 15.73 -5.73 -14.70
CA VAL A 345 15.16 -4.98 -13.57
C VAL A 345 16.17 -4.97 -12.43
N ALA A 346 16.48 -3.81 -11.84
CA ALA A 346 17.51 -3.73 -10.80
C ALA A 346 16.96 -3.31 -9.44
N ASN A 347 17.39 -4.01 -8.39
CA ASN A 347 17.03 -3.73 -6.99
C ASN A 347 17.65 -2.41 -6.54
N VAL A 348 16.84 -1.55 -5.93
CA VAL A 348 17.24 -0.26 -5.36
C VAL A 348 16.57 -0.04 -4.01
N LYS A 349 17.31 0.55 -3.07
CA LYS A 349 16.88 0.73 -1.67
C LYS A 349 16.93 2.21 -1.28
N PRO A 350 16.00 2.71 -0.43
CA PRO A 350 15.89 4.16 -0.13
C PRO A 350 16.82 4.64 0.98
N CYS A 351 17.77 3.85 1.42
CA CYS A 351 18.70 4.20 2.49
C CYS A 351 20.12 4.36 1.95
N LEU A 352 20.79 5.44 2.32
CA LEU A 352 22.22 5.63 2.11
C LEU A 352 22.94 5.34 3.43
N LEU A 353 23.93 4.43 3.38
CA LEU A 353 24.83 4.21 4.49
C LEU A 353 25.65 5.49 4.77
N ASP A 354 26.06 5.73 6.00
CA ASP A 354 26.73 6.97 6.39
C ASP A 354 28.11 7.17 5.73
N ASP A 355 28.72 6.10 5.24
CA ASP A 355 29.95 6.09 4.44
C ASP A 355 29.70 6.04 2.91
N HIS A 356 28.43 6.16 2.47
CA HIS A 356 28.10 6.26 1.05
C HIS A 356 28.80 7.48 0.41
N PRO A 357 29.42 7.35 -0.80
CA PRO A 357 30.17 8.45 -1.43
C PRO A 357 29.41 9.78 -1.54
N GLN A 358 28.08 9.70 -1.72
CA GLN A 358 27.23 10.89 -1.85
C GLN A 358 26.47 11.27 -0.58
N TYR A 359 26.69 10.59 0.56
CA TYR A 359 25.92 10.81 1.80
C TYR A 359 25.94 12.28 2.24
N ARG A 360 27.13 12.89 2.25
CA ARG A 360 27.30 14.30 2.69
C ARG A 360 26.57 15.28 1.80
N ASP A 361 26.60 15.08 0.49
CA ASP A 361 25.92 15.96 -0.48
C ASP A 361 24.40 15.84 -0.35
N VAL A 362 23.89 14.62 -0.16
CA VAL A 362 22.47 14.37 0.04
C VAL A 362 21.99 14.94 1.38
N ALA A 363 22.79 14.78 2.45
CA ALA A 363 22.52 15.38 3.75
C ALA A 363 22.50 16.91 3.70
N ALA A 364 23.45 17.54 3.00
CA ALA A 364 23.52 18.98 2.83
C ALA A 364 22.30 19.56 2.08
N ARG A 365 21.60 18.76 1.29
CA ARG A 365 20.34 19.13 0.61
C ARG A 365 19.11 18.93 1.49
N GLY A 366 19.26 18.44 2.74
CA GLY A 366 18.16 18.10 3.64
C GLY A 366 17.26 16.99 3.10
N ALA A 367 17.81 16.05 2.30
CA ALA A 367 17.03 15.06 1.56
C ALA A 367 16.73 13.78 2.35
N PHE A 368 17.08 13.71 3.63
CA PHE A 368 16.79 12.58 4.51
C PHE A 368 15.65 12.87 5.47
N ILE A 369 15.02 11.82 5.99
CA ILE A 369 14.15 11.90 7.16
C ILE A 369 14.93 12.53 8.30
N ALA A 370 14.35 13.52 8.97
CA ALA A 370 14.97 14.22 10.09
C ALA A 370 14.62 13.52 11.43
N GLY A 371 15.58 13.57 12.38
CA GLY A 371 15.36 13.18 13.77
C GLY A 371 14.90 14.34 14.66
N ALA A 372 15.00 14.17 15.98
CA ALA A 372 14.61 15.14 17.00
C ALA A 372 15.26 16.52 16.82
N ALA A 373 16.55 16.57 16.45
CA ALA A 373 17.18 17.79 16.00
C ALA A 373 16.85 17.96 14.52
N ALA A 374 15.84 18.75 14.20
CA ALA A 374 15.23 18.88 12.86
C ALA A 374 16.22 19.15 11.69
N GLU A 375 17.49 19.39 11.98
CA GLU A 375 18.54 19.64 10.99
C GLU A 375 19.43 18.40 10.72
N ALA A 376 19.34 17.34 11.54
CA ALA A 376 20.18 16.15 11.38
C ALA A 376 19.41 14.97 10.77
N PRO A 377 20.01 14.24 9.82
CA PRO A 377 19.42 12.99 9.32
C PRO A 377 19.18 12.00 10.46
N LEU A 378 17.98 11.39 10.49
CA LEU A 378 17.72 10.27 11.38
C LEU A 378 18.50 9.06 10.91
N LYS A 379 19.48 8.65 11.72
CA LYS A 379 20.24 7.44 11.47
C LYS A 379 19.56 6.22 12.05
N SER A 380 19.62 5.13 11.33
CA SER A 380 19.10 3.84 11.75
C SER A 380 19.99 2.72 11.24
N GLN A 381 19.94 1.58 11.93
CA GLN A 381 20.57 0.36 11.42
C GLN A 381 19.82 -0.08 10.15
N PHE A 382 20.58 -0.26 9.08
CA PHE A 382 20.11 -0.82 7.82
C PHE A 382 20.89 -2.11 7.53
N TRP A 383 20.71 -2.75 6.37
CA TRP A 383 21.26 -4.09 6.10
C TRP A 383 22.76 -4.23 6.40
N ASP A 384 23.58 -3.35 5.85
CA ASP A 384 25.04 -3.49 5.89
C ASP A 384 25.71 -2.47 6.83
N GLY A 385 24.96 -1.68 7.57
CA GLY A 385 25.49 -0.67 8.48
C GLY A 385 24.46 0.41 8.84
N GLU A 386 24.91 1.43 9.54
CA GLU A 386 24.11 2.59 9.88
C GLU A 386 23.96 3.51 8.68
N GLY A 387 22.78 4.09 8.51
CA GLY A 387 22.49 4.99 7.40
C GLY A 387 21.24 5.84 7.62
N ALA A 388 20.86 6.62 6.61
CA ALA A 388 19.68 7.47 6.65
C ALA A 388 18.77 7.22 5.45
N HIS A 389 17.46 7.25 5.69
CA HIS A 389 16.45 7.05 4.66
C HIS A 389 16.11 8.36 3.96
N LEU A 390 16.01 8.31 2.62
CA LEU A 390 15.56 9.42 1.81
C LEU A 390 14.13 9.83 2.16
N ASP A 391 13.88 11.13 2.21
CA ASP A 391 12.55 11.69 2.41
C ASP A 391 11.90 12.05 1.06
N PHE A 392 11.07 11.19 0.53
CA PHE A 392 10.37 11.42 -0.73
C PHE A 392 9.26 12.47 -0.66
N THR A 393 9.06 13.11 0.51
CA THR A 393 8.29 14.34 0.62
C THR A 393 9.15 15.61 0.47
N ASN A 394 10.45 15.43 0.21
CA ASN A 394 11.38 16.49 -0.13
C ASN A 394 11.73 16.45 -1.63
N PRO A 395 11.48 17.52 -2.40
CA PRO A 395 11.83 17.57 -3.81
C PRO A 395 13.32 17.32 -4.12
N ALA A 396 14.23 17.57 -3.19
CA ALA A 396 15.65 17.30 -3.37
C ALA A 396 15.93 15.77 -3.37
N ALA A 397 15.27 15.01 -2.50
CA ALA A 397 15.37 13.54 -2.49
C ALA A 397 14.79 12.94 -3.79
N ILE A 398 13.64 13.44 -4.25
CA ILE A 398 13.01 12.99 -5.50
C ILE A 398 13.96 13.20 -6.68
N ARG A 399 14.55 14.40 -6.80
CA ARG A 399 15.49 14.70 -7.90
C ARG A 399 16.73 13.81 -7.84
N TRP A 400 17.35 13.68 -6.67
CA TRP A 400 18.52 12.82 -6.49
C TRP A 400 18.22 11.35 -6.87
N TRP A 401 17.05 10.85 -6.48
CA TRP A 401 16.59 9.51 -6.82
C TRP A 401 16.41 9.32 -8.33
N GLN A 402 15.75 10.28 -8.99
CA GLN A 402 15.51 10.24 -10.43
C GLN A 402 16.82 10.36 -11.23
N GLU A 403 17.75 11.21 -10.78
CA GLU A 403 19.09 11.35 -11.37
C GLU A 403 19.87 10.04 -11.22
N GLY A 404 19.88 9.42 -10.06
CA GLY A 404 20.53 8.13 -9.80
C GLY A 404 19.98 7.01 -10.69
N LEU A 405 18.66 6.89 -10.76
CA LEU A 405 18.02 5.93 -11.68
C LEU A 405 18.41 6.17 -13.12
N THR A 406 18.37 7.42 -13.57
CA THR A 406 18.66 7.77 -14.96
C THR A 406 20.12 7.50 -15.32
N ASN A 407 21.05 7.94 -14.49
CA ASN A 407 22.48 7.87 -14.80
C ASN A 407 23.06 6.49 -14.54
N GLU A 408 22.70 5.86 -13.40
CA GLU A 408 23.37 4.64 -12.93
C GLU A 408 22.66 3.35 -13.35
N LEU A 409 21.38 3.43 -13.74
CA LEU A 409 20.64 2.25 -14.21
C LEU A 409 20.22 2.38 -15.67
N LEU A 410 19.32 3.31 -16.00
CA LEU A 410 18.79 3.44 -17.36
C LEU A 410 19.90 3.80 -18.36
N GLY A 411 20.86 4.63 -17.98
CA GLY A 411 22.05 4.99 -18.76
C GLY A 411 23.06 3.83 -18.96
N TYR A 412 22.93 2.78 -18.15
CA TYR A 412 23.67 1.53 -18.34
C TYR A 412 22.94 0.50 -19.18
N GLY A 413 21.65 0.71 -19.46
CA GLY A 413 20.82 -0.19 -20.26
C GLY A 413 19.86 -1.06 -19.41
N VAL A 414 19.77 -0.84 -18.10
CA VAL A 414 18.73 -1.43 -17.25
C VAL A 414 17.37 -0.91 -17.69
N ASP A 415 16.36 -1.75 -17.74
CA ASP A 415 15.03 -1.38 -18.25
C ASP A 415 14.11 -0.81 -17.16
N ALA A 416 14.26 -1.25 -15.89
CA ALA A 416 13.32 -0.92 -14.82
C ALA A 416 13.93 -0.98 -13.42
N GLY A 417 13.31 -0.31 -12.46
CA GLY A 417 13.67 -0.32 -11.05
C GLY A 417 12.82 -1.28 -10.21
N TRP A 418 13.46 -1.93 -9.25
CA TRP A 418 12.84 -2.75 -8.22
C TRP A 418 13.06 -2.08 -6.86
N ASN A 419 12.04 -1.37 -6.36
CA ASN A 419 12.05 -0.70 -5.07
C ASN A 419 11.89 -1.71 -3.94
N ASP A 420 12.91 -1.84 -3.15
CA ASP A 420 13.01 -2.84 -2.09
C ASP A 420 13.37 -2.18 -0.75
N ASN A 421 13.08 -2.84 0.38
CA ASN A 421 13.28 -2.34 1.75
C ASN A 421 12.74 -0.91 1.97
N ASN A 422 11.58 -0.63 1.42
CA ASN A 422 10.93 0.67 1.48
C ASN A 422 9.74 0.72 2.45
N GLU A 423 9.78 -0.09 3.52
CA GLU A 423 8.79 -0.11 4.60
C GLU A 423 8.88 1.11 5.51
N TYR A 424 10.02 1.80 5.52
CA TYR A 424 10.30 2.92 6.43
C TYR A 424 10.09 2.55 7.89
N GLY A 425 10.68 1.42 8.30
CA GLY A 425 10.64 0.90 9.67
C GLY A 425 11.50 1.72 10.65
N LEU A 426 11.30 3.02 10.67
CA LEU A 426 11.94 3.97 11.58
C LEU A 426 10.98 4.23 12.75
N TRP A 427 11.37 3.82 13.95
CA TRP A 427 10.52 3.81 15.17
C TRP A 427 10.87 4.91 16.16
N ASP A 428 11.33 6.04 15.64
CA ASP A 428 11.56 7.25 16.41
C ASP A 428 10.27 8.10 16.35
N ASP A 429 9.69 8.40 17.51
CA ASP A 429 8.46 9.20 17.62
C ASP A 429 8.66 10.66 17.18
N GLU A 430 9.91 11.12 17.19
CA GLU A 430 10.28 12.47 16.75
C GLU A 430 10.71 12.53 15.28
N ALA A 431 10.71 11.37 14.59
CA ALA A 431 11.03 11.32 13.17
C ALA A 431 10.07 12.19 12.34
N THR A 432 10.64 13.09 11.55
CA THR A 432 9.89 14.10 10.79
C THR A 432 10.27 14.07 9.31
N SER A 433 9.24 14.13 8.47
CA SER A 433 9.33 14.30 7.02
C SER A 433 9.16 15.76 6.65
N ALA A 434 9.79 16.23 5.59
CA ALA A 434 9.69 17.59 5.08
C ALA A 434 8.28 18.02 4.65
N GLY A 435 7.42 17.05 4.27
CA GLY A 435 6.01 17.26 3.97
C GLY A 435 5.75 18.29 2.86
N PHE A 436 6.67 18.46 1.90
CA PHE A 436 6.61 19.51 0.89
C PHE A 436 6.51 20.93 1.46
N GLY A 437 7.23 21.19 2.56
CA GLY A 437 7.26 22.49 3.25
C GLY A 437 6.33 22.58 4.46
N GLU A 438 5.59 21.53 4.77
CA GLU A 438 4.79 21.37 5.99
C GLU A 438 5.35 20.20 6.81
N PRO A 439 6.39 20.40 7.67
CA PRO A 439 7.00 19.32 8.43
C PRO A 439 5.96 18.45 9.13
N THR A 440 6.01 17.15 8.89
CA THR A 440 4.96 16.22 9.30
C THR A 440 5.60 14.99 9.95
N PRO A 441 5.09 14.48 11.08
CA PRO A 441 5.57 13.25 11.68
C PRO A 441 5.62 12.09 10.67
N LEU A 442 6.72 11.35 10.64
CA LEU A 442 6.88 10.21 9.74
C LEU A 442 5.79 9.15 9.96
N SER A 443 5.30 9.00 11.19
CA SER A 443 4.19 8.08 11.52
C SER A 443 2.94 8.31 10.65
N LEU A 444 2.66 9.56 10.27
CA LEU A 444 1.55 9.92 9.39
C LEU A 444 1.84 9.63 7.91
N LEU A 445 3.11 9.63 7.50
CA LEU A 445 3.52 9.61 6.08
C LEU A 445 4.28 8.34 5.68
N ARG A 446 4.45 7.36 6.56
CA ARG A 446 5.23 6.16 6.26
C ARG A 446 4.81 5.45 4.96
N PRO A 447 3.52 5.17 4.69
CA PRO A 447 3.10 4.61 3.39
C PRO A 447 3.26 5.57 2.22
N VAL A 448 3.23 6.88 2.48
CA VAL A 448 3.43 7.93 1.46
C VAL A 448 4.87 7.93 0.97
N GLN A 449 5.86 7.68 1.84
CA GLN A 449 7.26 7.56 1.44
C GLN A 449 7.46 6.47 0.38
N ALA A 450 6.93 5.27 0.63
CA ALA A 450 6.98 4.16 -0.31
C ALA A 450 6.24 4.45 -1.63
N LEU A 451 5.09 5.12 -1.54
CA LEU A 451 4.29 5.52 -2.71
C LEU A 451 5.06 6.53 -3.58
N LEU A 452 5.63 7.57 -2.98
CA LEU A 452 6.35 8.62 -3.70
C LEU A 452 7.68 8.13 -4.26
N MET A 453 8.40 7.24 -3.56
CA MET A 453 9.55 6.52 -4.11
C MET A 453 9.18 5.76 -5.39
N THR A 454 8.06 5.05 -5.34
CA THR A 454 7.56 4.27 -6.48
C THR A 454 7.18 5.17 -7.66
N ARG A 455 6.52 6.29 -7.38
CA ARG A 455 6.22 7.32 -8.37
C ARG A 455 7.49 7.92 -8.98
N ALA A 456 8.48 8.28 -8.16
CA ALA A 456 9.74 8.83 -8.62
C ALA A 456 10.48 7.87 -9.57
N THR A 457 10.49 6.57 -9.22
CA THR A 457 11.07 5.52 -10.06
C THR A 457 10.35 5.41 -11.41
N ARG A 458 9.02 5.42 -11.40
CA ARG A 458 8.21 5.37 -12.62
C ARG A 458 8.40 6.60 -13.51
N GLU A 459 8.41 7.79 -12.94
CA GLU A 459 8.56 9.04 -13.70
C GLU A 459 9.94 9.17 -14.33
N ALA A 460 11.01 8.71 -13.66
CA ALA A 460 12.34 8.66 -14.28
C ALA A 460 12.36 7.76 -15.51
N GLN A 461 11.69 6.61 -15.49
CA GLN A 461 11.57 5.73 -16.65
C GLN A 461 10.78 6.38 -17.79
N LEU A 462 9.65 7.03 -17.47
CA LEU A 462 8.85 7.74 -18.48
C LEU A 462 9.63 8.88 -19.15
N ALA A 463 10.43 9.62 -18.37
CA ALA A 463 11.28 10.68 -18.90
C ALA A 463 12.37 10.12 -19.84
N ALA A 464 12.99 9.00 -19.47
CA ALA A 464 14.03 8.35 -20.28
C ALA A 464 13.47 7.62 -21.51
N LYS A 465 12.28 7.01 -21.39
CA LYS A 465 11.65 6.18 -22.44
C LYS A 465 10.16 6.54 -22.62
N PRO A 466 9.82 7.73 -23.14
CA PRO A 466 8.44 8.24 -23.14
C PRO A 466 7.47 7.47 -24.04
N ARG A 467 7.97 6.60 -24.91
CA ARG A 467 7.15 5.76 -25.82
C ARG A 467 6.93 4.34 -25.30
N GLU A 468 7.59 3.98 -24.19
CA GLU A 468 7.46 2.65 -23.59
C GLU A 468 6.57 2.73 -22.34
N ARG A 469 5.82 1.65 -22.08
CA ARG A 469 5.13 1.53 -20.78
C ARG A 469 6.17 1.35 -19.69
N PRO A 470 6.16 2.19 -18.64
CA PRO A 470 7.08 2.02 -17.53
C PRO A 470 6.74 0.75 -16.76
N PHE A 471 7.76 0.14 -16.20
CA PHE A 471 7.62 -0.98 -15.29
C PHE A 471 8.40 -0.72 -14.01
N THR A 472 7.75 -0.79 -12.90
CA THR A 472 8.36 -0.64 -11.57
C THR A 472 7.86 -1.78 -10.70
N VAL A 473 8.73 -2.33 -9.87
CA VAL A 473 8.37 -3.27 -8.82
C VAL A 473 8.51 -2.56 -7.48
N THR A 474 7.58 -2.75 -6.55
CA THR A 474 7.70 -2.21 -5.19
C THR A 474 7.30 -3.24 -4.15
N ARG A 475 8.09 -3.35 -3.06
CA ARG A 475 7.79 -4.27 -1.95
C ARG A 475 6.72 -3.70 -1.04
N ALA A 476 6.93 -2.49 -0.53
CA ALA A 476 6.04 -1.86 0.42
C ALA A 476 5.15 -0.78 -0.20
N GLY A 477 4.11 -0.39 0.52
CA GLY A 477 3.26 0.73 0.19
C GLY A 477 1.86 0.68 0.77
N GLY A 478 1.09 1.71 0.46
CA GLY A 478 -0.33 1.86 0.78
C GLY A 478 -1.20 2.07 -0.46
N PRO A 479 -2.51 2.32 -0.29
CA PRO A 479 -3.42 2.62 -1.40
C PRO A 479 -2.91 3.75 -2.28
N GLY A 480 -2.89 3.50 -3.59
CA GLY A 480 -2.28 4.38 -4.59
C GLY A 480 -1.05 3.78 -5.28
N ILE A 481 -0.29 2.86 -4.64
CA ILE A 481 0.87 2.23 -5.29
C ILE A 481 0.50 1.43 -6.54
N GLN A 482 -0.72 0.89 -6.60
CA GLN A 482 -1.22 0.16 -7.76
C GLN A 482 -1.21 1.01 -9.04
N ARG A 483 -1.24 2.33 -8.93
CA ARG A 483 -1.13 3.24 -10.09
C ARG A 483 0.23 3.16 -10.80
N TYR A 484 1.26 2.69 -10.08
CA TYR A 484 2.64 2.81 -10.55
C TYR A 484 3.35 1.49 -10.74
N ALA A 485 3.05 0.46 -9.93
CA ALA A 485 3.93 -0.68 -9.80
C ALA A 485 3.24 -2.04 -9.78
N GLN A 486 4.01 -3.05 -10.17
CA GLN A 486 3.82 -4.43 -9.76
C GLN A 486 4.33 -4.63 -8.33
N THR A 487 3.73 -5.55 -7.59
CA THR A 487 4.17 -5.89 -6.23
C THR A 487 4.16 -7.40 -6.00
N TRP A 488 4.70 -7.84 -4.87
CA TRP A 488 4.68 -9.24 -4.45
C TRP A 488 4.39 -9.36 -2.95
N SER A 489 4.21 -10.57 -2.47
CA SER A 489 3.95 -10.83 -1.05
C SER A 489 5.19 -10.70 -0.15
N GLY A 490 6.32 -10.27 -0.72
CA GLY A 490 7.60 -10.16 0.00
C GLY A 490 8.30 -11.50 0.18
N ASP A 491 9.15 -11.59 1.19
CA ASP A 491 10.13 -12.64 1.41
C ASP A 491 9.48 -13.88 2.06
N ASN A 492 8.81 -14.69 1.24
CA ASN A 492 8.14 -15.92 1.65
C ASN A 492 9.13 -17.06 1.95
N THR A 493 8.67 -18.10 2.66
CA THR A 493 9.48 -19.29 2.97
C THR A 493 9.32 -20.38 1.91
N THR A 494 10.39 -21.17 1.72
CA THR A 494 10.31 -22.41 0.91
C THR A 494 9.46 -23.45 1.63
N GLY A 495 8.40 -23.94 0.98
CA GLY A 495 7.58 -25.03 1.51
C GLY A 495 6.20 -25.13 0.87
N TRP A 496 5.60 -26.30 1.02
CA TRP A 496 4.24 -26.59 0.53
C TRP A 496 3.17 -25.69 1.13
N ASP A 497 3.33 -25.30 2.39
CA ASP A 497 2.41 -24.36 3.05
C ASP A 497 2.49 -22.97 2.42
N SER A 498 3.67 -22.50 2.05
CA SER A 498 3.82 -21.25 1.32
C SER A 498 3.13 -21.29 -0.05
N LEU A 499 3.34 -22.36 -0.83
CA LEU A 499 2.61 -22.54 -2.08
C LEU A 499 1.08 -22.48 -1.87
N LYS A 500 0.58 -23.24 -0.90
CA LYS A 500 -0.86 -23.30 -0.58
C LYS A 500 -1.44 -21.96 -0.16
N TRP A 501 -0.78 -21.27 0.75
CA TRP A 501 -1.32 -20.04 1.34
C TRP A 501 -1.05 -18.81 0.49
N ASN A 502 0.05 -18.76 -0.25
CA ASN A 502 0.35 -17.65 -1.17
C ASN A 502 -0.74 -17.51 -2.25
N LEU A 503 -1.32 -18.60 -2.75
CA LEU A 503 -2.45 -18.53 -3.68
C LEU A 503 -3.63 -17.73 -3.08
N ARG A 504 -3.93 -17.93 -1.79
CA ARG A 504 -5.00 -17.18 -1.10
C ARG A 504 -4.61 -15.74 -0.82
N THR A 505 -3.36 -15.49 -0.42
CA THR A 505 -2.82 -14.14 -0.27
C THR A 505 -2.91 -13.37 -1.59
N GLY A 506 -2.54 -13.97 -2.71
CA GLY A 506 -2.66 -13.38 -4.04
C GLY A 506 -4.10 -13.02 -4.43
N LEU A 507 -5.06 -13.89 -4.13
CA LEU A 507 -6.49 -13.61 -4.32
C LEU A 507 -6.96 -12.45 -3.42
N GLY A 508 -6.51 -12.40 -2.16
CA GLY A 508 -6.80 -11.28 -1.24
C GLY A 508 -6.23 -9.96 -1.72
N MET A 509 -5.00 -9.97 -2.24
CA MET A 509 -4.38 -8.81 -2.87
C MET A 509 -5.17 -8.35 -4.10
N SER A 510 -5.62 -9.27 -4.95
CA SER A 510 -6.43 -8.95 -6.13
C SER A 510 -7.77 -8.33 -5.74
N LEU A 511 -8.48 -8.87 -4.73
CA LEU A 511 -9.69 -8.26 -4.17
C LEU A 511 -9.41 -6.87 -3.58
N SER A 512 -8.20 -6.63 -3.09
CA SER A 512 -7.75 -5.32 -2.61
C SER A 512 -7.38 -4.33 -3.74
N GLY A 513 -7.52 -4.71 -5.01
CA GLY A 513 -7.17 -3.87 -6.17
C GLY A 513 -5.71 -3.93 -6.60
N LEU A 514 -4.91 -4.80 -5.99
CA LEU A 514 -3.53 -5.07 -6.39
C LEU A 514 -3.51 -6.18 -7.43
N TYR A 515 -3.77 -5.85 -8.70
CA TYR A 515 -3.88 -6.86 -9.76
C TYR A 515 -2.53 -7.36 -10.28
N ASN A 516 -1.48 -6.51 -10.30
CA ASN A 516 -0.14 -6.87 -10.72
C ASN A 516 0.63 -7.49 -9.55
N ILE A 517 0.31 -8.73 -9.21
CA ILE A 517 0.89 -9.42 -8.06
C ILE A 517 1.49 -10.77 -8.42
N GLY A 518 2.30 -11.29 -7.53
CA GLY A 518 2.80 -12.66 -7.49
C GLY A 518 3.55 -12.92 -6.21
N HIS A 519 4.29 -14.00 -6.22
CA HIS A 519 5.06 -14.49 -5.08
C HIS A 519 6.43 -14.91 -5.60
N ASP A 520 7.41 -15.01 -4.72
CA ASP A 520 8.69 -15.60 -5.08
C ASP A 520 8.52 -17.12 -5.22
N ILE A 521 8.61 -17.60 -6.47
CA ILE A 521 8.48 -19.02 -6.80
C ILE A 521 9.73 -19.76 -6.33
N GLY A 522 9.56 -20.82 -5.59
CA GLY A 522 10.63 -21.57 -4.94
C GLY A 522 10.83 -21.19 -3.47
N GLY A 523 10.38 -20.00 -3.08
CA GLY A 523 10.54 -19.46 -1.74
C GLY A 523 11.85 -18.68 -1.58
N PHE A 524 11.76 -17.46 -1.02
CA PHE A 524 12.93 -16.58 -0.83
C PHE A 524 13.80 -17.04 0.34
N ALA A 525 13.17 -17.42 1.46
CA ALA A 525 13.87 -17.83 2.69
C ALA A 525 13.71 -19.34 2.95
N GLY A 526 14.80 -19.98 3.39
CA GLY A 526 14.79 -21.40 3.73
C GLY A 526 15.63 -22.25 2.77
N PRO A 527 15.44 -23.57 2.77
CA PRO A 527 16.22 -24.47 1.92
C PRO A 527 15.80 -24.36 0.45
N THR A 528 16.67 -24.81 -0.44
CA THR A 528 16.32 -25.00 -1.86
C THR A 528 15.12 -25.94 -1.97
N PRO A 529 14.09 -25.58 -2.77
CA PRO A 529 12.92 -26.43 -2.93
C PRO A 529 13.29 -27.78 -3.59
N ASP A 530 12.61 -28.85 -3.19
CA ASP A 530 12.72 -30.10 -3.91
C ASP A 530 12.10 -29.99 -5.32
N PRO A 531 12.44 -30.88 -6.28
CA PRO A 531 11.98 -30.77 -7.65
C PRO A 531 10.46 -30.78 -7.80
N GLU A 532 9.73 -31.55 -7.01
CA GLU A 532 8.26 -31.59 -7.09
C GLU A 532 7.64 -30.28 -6.63
N LEU A 533 8.07 -29.74 -5.49
CA LEU A 533 7.59 -28.45 -4.98
C LEU A 533 7.86 -27.34 -6.00
N LEU A 534 9.06 -27.29 -6.60
CA LEU A 534 9.40 -26.29 -7.59
C LEU A 534 8.52 -26.39 -8.84
N ILE A 535 8.29 -27.61 -9.35
CA ILE A 535 7.40 -27.85 -10.49
C ILE A 535 5.98 -27.36 -10.17
N ARG A 536 5.41 -27.76 -9.02
CA ARG A 536 4.05 -27.37 -8.64
C ARG A 536 3.92 -25.86 -8.42
N TRP A 537 4.94 -25.26 -7.83
CA TRP A 537 4.95 -23.81 -7.61
C TRP A 537 5.05 -23.05 -8.93
N THR A 538 5.87 -23.52 -9.86
CA THR A 538 5.96 -22.97 -11.23
C THR A 538 4.63 -23.10 -11.97
N GLN A 539 3.97 -24.26 -11.90
CA GLN A 539 2.65 -24.47 -12.51
C GLN A 539 1.57 -23.52 -11.94
N ALA A 540 1.61 -23.23 -10.66
CA ALA A 540 0.73 -22.24 -10.04
C ALA A 540 1.14 -20.80 -10.42
N GLY A 541 2.45 -20.53 -10.44
CA GLY A 541 3.03 -19.21 -10.69
C GLY A 541 2.76 -18.68 -12.09
N VAL A 542 2.61 -19.53 -13.09
CA VAL A 542 2.29 -19.12 -14.47
C VAL A 542 0.94 -18.39 -14.58
N LEU A 543 0.06 -18.56 -13.59
CA LEU A 543 -1.24 -17.90 -13.52
C LEU A 543 -1.18 -16.52 -12.81
N HIS A 544 -0.02 -16.14 -12.29
CA HIS A 544 0.16 -14.83 -11.65
C HIS A 544 0.73 -13.81 -12.65
N PRO A 545 0.30 -12.54 -12.59
CA PRO A 545 0.89 -11.45 -13.39
C PRO A 545 2.40 -11.28 -13.15
N ARG A 546 2.88 -11.55 -11.93
CA ARG A 546 4.32 -11.63 -11.63
C ARG A 546 4.71 -13.12 -11.59
N PHE A 547 5.26 -13.59 -12.69
CA PHE A 547 5.79 -14.96 -12.83
C PHE A 547 7.31 -14.93 -12.67
N LEU A 548 7.78 -14.88 -11.41
CA LEU A 548 9.20 -14.74 -11.08
C LEU A 548 9.67 -15.85 -10.15
N MET A 549 10.75 -16.51 -10.56
CA MET A 549 11.48 -17.46 -9.71
C MET A 549 12.55 -16.69 -8.92
N ASN A 550 12.52 -16.83 -7.61
CA ASN A 550 13.47 -16.22 -6.68
C ASN A 550 13.70 -17.17 -5.51
N SER A 551 14.84 -17.84 -5.51
CA SER A 551 15.24 -18.77 -4.46
C SER A 551 16.78 -18.81 -4.29
#